data_a1690fd18bedf63887ebd73c408cad39
#
_entry.id   a1690fd18bedf63887ebd73c408cad39
#
_cell.length_a   1.000
_cell.length_b   1.000
_cell.length_c   1.000
_cell.angle_alpha   90.00
_cell.angle_beta   90.00
_cell.angle_gamma   90.00
#
_symmetry.space_group_name_H-M   'P 1'
#
loop_
_entity.id
_entity.type
_entity.pdbx_description
1 polymer ?
#
loop_
_entity_poly.entity_id
_entity_poly.type
_entity_poly.pdbx_seq_one_letter_code
_entity_poly.pdbx_strand_id
1 'polypeptide(L)'
;MGDFLNIKTVNQPTDLKVKLYRHQLATIHKMEEFESNNLIYKDTCIIETKIGVNANLTGYGKTLEMIGLIVRDKMEWNLETPFVYQKTDVMSKNRIKQTYVRKFEKLPTTLILLTPTIIGQWASEFKNTTLKYASILKKKDIDNIKVQEYDVILTIPSVYNTLISTYKDYAWKRFIFDEPGHSKVPSMKEVFANFYWLVTATPNAITTMHRKCEGSFMKDILNYRWTYFETQFSDIIIRNNEEFVKASFEMPKTTHYYHECYQPLYNALKNFVNPKIKTLIEAGNISGAIISLGGEVTDNIFDVIKRKKQEELVEIDAKIQIYTMRHDQDNLAEWIDKKKKINDQINDIENKFKNILNEPCSICLEKLEKPLMEPNCQNIFCGACIFKWIENKNSCPLCRTIVDVSKLVYIHDEKLNVSDIKEEKLLTKSEKIIDIINKKPGGRFLVFSEEQESFNIISNSLIDHDILFVEIKGHIKNIEKNLEYYRTGIIKVLFLNSNTSAAGINLQGTTDIILYHQMSTNNENQIIGRANRIGRDIDLDVHHLQ
;
A
#
# COMPACT_ATOMS: atom_id res chain seq x y z
N MET A 1 -7.14 -21.94 24.99
CA MET A 1 -6.63 -20.64 25.48
C MET A 1 -5.15 -20.83 25.76
N GLY A 2 -4.30 -20.23 24.91
CA GLY A 2 -2.85 -20.34 25.08
C GLY A 2 -2.42 -19.74 26.40
N ASP A 3 -1.38 -20.28 27.00
CA ASP A 3 -0.83 -19.87 28.29
C ASP A 3 -0.11 -18.49 28.20
N PHE A 4 -0.90 -17.43 27.94
CA PHE A 4 -0.39 -16.06 27.84
C PHE A 4 0.00 -15.49 29.21
N LEU A 5 -0.33 -16.20 30.31
CA LEU A 5 -0.02 -15.76 31.68
C LEU A 5 1.49 -15.71 31.93
N ASN A 6 2.27 -16.54 31.26
CA ASN A 6 3.71 -16.67 31.43
C ASN A 6 4.54 -15.68 30.60
N ILE A 7 3.89 -14.85 29.74
CA ILE A 7 4.61 -13.83 28.94
C ILE A 7 5.11 -12.74 29.89
N LYS A 8 6.44 -12.57 29.95
CA LYS A 8 7.10 -11.54 30.73
C LYS A 8 6.72 -10.14 30.27
N THR A 9 6.47 -9.25 31.19
CA THR A 9 6.11 -7.85 30.96
C THR A 9 6.90 -6.94 31.88
N VAL A 10 7.10 -5.70 31.47
CA VAL A 10 7.59 -4.65 32.37
C VAL A 10 6.43 -4.06 33.18
N ASN A 11 6.75 -3.38 34.28
CA ASN A 11 5.78 -2.54 34.97
C ASN A 11 5.43 -1.31 34.14
N GLN A 12 4.19 -0.79 34.31
CA GLN A 12 3.75 0.45 33.71
C GLN A 12 4.78 1.57 33.98
N PRO A 13 5.26 2.28 32.93
CA PRO A 13 6.12 3.46 33.13
C PRO A 13 5.38 4.54 33.95
N THR A 14 5.98 5.04 35.01
CA THR A 14 5.36 6.05 35.89
C THR A 14 5.23 7.40 35.23
N ASP A 15 6.19 7.74 34.35
CA ASP A 15 6.28 9.00 33.65
C ASP A 15 5.54 9.02 32.29
N LEU A 16 4.71 8.01 32.04
CA LEU A 16 3.80 7.91 30.92
C LEU A 16 2.35 7.91 31.43
N LYS A 17 1.61 8.98 31.14
CA LYS A 17 0.21 9.15 31.59
C LYS A 17 -0.76 8.15 30.94
N VAL A 18 -0.43 7.66 29.74
CA VAL A 18 -1.24 6.68 29.02
C VAL A 18 -0.99 5.29 29.58
N LYS A 19 -2.07 4.58 29.97
CA LYS A 19 -1.99 3.21 30.43
C LYS A 19 -1.69 2.27 29.26
N LEU A 20 -0.59 1.53 29.34
CA LEU A 20 -0.21 0.55 28.34
C LEU A 20 -0.92 -0.78 28.56
N TYR A 21 -1.24 -1.46 27.46
CA TYR A 21 -1.81 -2.79 27.50
C TYR A 21 -0.73 -3.85 27.70
N ARG A 22 -1.13 -5.03 28.11
CA ARG A 22 -0.21 -6.12 28.45
C ARG A 22 0.73 -6.49 27.30
N HIS A 23 0.25 -6.57 26.06
CA HIS A 23 1.09 -6.85 24.89
C HIS A 23 2.14 -5.76 24.65
N GLN A 24 1.82 -4.49 24.92
CA GLN A 24 2.76 -3.37 24.81
C GLN A 24 3.87 -3.47 25.88
N LEU A 25 3.48 -3.79 27.10
CA LEU A 25 4.44 -4.01 28.21
C LEU A 25 5.35 -5.22 27.93
N ALA A 26 4.84 -6.26 27.26
CA ALA A 26 5.64 -7.40 26.82
C ALA A 26 6.62 -7.03 25.70
N THR A 27 6.18 -6.19 24.74
CA THR A 27 7.06 -5.66 23.69
C THR A 27 8.20 -4.84 24.29
N ILE A 28 7.89 -3.94 25.25
CA ILE A 28 8.91 -3.14 25.93
C ILE A 28 9.90 -4.03 26.68
N HIS A 29 9.43 -5.08 27.35
CA HIS A 29 10.32 -6.03 28.03
C HIS A 29 11.34 -6.63 27.05
N LYS A 30 10.88 -7.14 25.91
CA LYS A 30 11.78 -7.68 24.87
C LYS A 30 12.73 -6.64 24.29
N MET A 31 12.27 -5.41 24.11
CA MET A 31 13.13 -4.32 23.63
C MET A 31 14.22 -3.97 24.65
N GLU A 32 13.88 -3.93 25.95
CA GLU A 32 14.87 -3.74 27.02
C GLU A 32 15.89 -4.88 27.08
N GLU A 33 15.46 -6.13 26.87
CA GLU A 33 16.37 -7.28 26.79
C GLU A 33 17.37 -7.12 25.62
N PHE A 34 16.91 -6.66 24.44
CA PHE A 34 17.78 -6.42 23.29
C PHE A 34 18.79 -5.30 23.56
N GLU A 35 18.35 -4.20 24.16
CA GLU A 35 19.23 -3.07 24.47
C GLU A 35 20.26 -3.39 25.58
N SER A 36 19.90 -4.25 26.55
CA SER A 36 20.77 -4.57 27.69
C SER A 36 21.79 -5.65 27.35
N ASN A 37 21.38 -6.70 26.65
CA ASN A 37 22.22 -7.87 26.43
C ASN A 37 22.95 -7.84 25.08
N ASN A 38 22.38 -7.19 24.08
CA ASN A 38 22.84 -7.18 22.68
C ASN A 38 23.05 -8.59 22.06
N LEU A 39 22.74 -9.66 22.81
CA LEU A 39 23.00 -11.05 22.43
C LEU A 39 21.72 -11.86 22.39
N ILE A 40 21.55 -12.62 21.31
CA ILE A 40 20.48 -13.60 21.16
C ILE A 40 21.13 -14.97 21.04
N TYR A 41 20.80 -15.86 21.99
CA TYR A 41 21.35 -17.22 22.03
C TYR A 41 20.46 -18.19 21.26
N LYS A 42 21.07 -18.96 20.37
CA LYS A 42 20.46 -20.08 19.65
C LYS A 42 21.26 -21.36 19.85
N ASP A 43 20.67 -22.51 19.56
CA ASP A 43 21.31 -23.82 19.74
C ASP A 43 22.67 -23.93 19.03
N THR A 44 22.83 -23.26 17.89
CA THR A 44 24.03 -23.39 17.02
C THR A 44 24.84 -22.10 16.88
N CYS A 45 24.34 -20.96 17.36
CA CYS A 45 25.03 -19.67 17.22
C CYS A 45 24.58 -18.64 18.25
N ILE A 46 25.43 -17.63 18.43
CA ILE A 46 25.12 -16.43 19.22
C ILE A 46 25.04 -15.27 18.21
N ILE A 47 23.94 -14.54 18.24
CA ILE A 47 23.74 -13.34 17.42
C ILE A 47 23.99 -12.12 18.31
N GLU A 48 25.04 -11.35 17.99
CA GLU A 48 25.22 -10.03 18.58
C GLU A 48 24.55 -8.99 17.68
N THR A 49 23.63 -8.22 18.25
CA THR A 49 22.86 -7.22 17.48
C THR A 49 22.77 -5.90 18.23
N LYS A 50 22.88 -4.81 17.48
CA LYS A 50 22.54 -3.44 17.90
C LYS A 50 21.32 -2.90 17.14
N ILE A 51 20.62 -3.78 16.43
CA ILE A 51 19.43 -3.45 15.66
C ILE A 51 18.29 -4.35 16.10
N GLY A 52 17.12 -3.75 16.35
CA GLY A 52 15.87 -4.45 16.59
C GLY A 52 14.77 -3.91 15.67
N VAL A 53 13.78 -4.75 15.41
CA VAL A 53 12.62 -4.38 14.59
C VAL A 53 11.35 -4.56 15.41
N ASN A 54 10.66 -3.46 15.72
CA ASN A 54 9.31 -3.54 16.26
C ASN A 54 8.31 -3.70 15.13
N ALA A 55 7.84 -4.94 14.91
CA ALA A 55 6.98 -5.32 13.80
C ALA A 55 5.54 -5.67 14.23
N ASN A 56 5.07 -5.15 15.35
CA ASN A 56 3.66 -5.28 15.72
C ASN A 56 2.74 -4.71 14.65
N LEU A 57 1.56 -5.28 14.48
CA LEU A 57 0.61 -4.89 13.44
C LEU A 57 0.20 -3.42 13.56
N THR A 58 -0.29 -2.86 12.47
CA THR A 58 -0.84 -1.51 12.46
C THR A 58 -1.99 -1.41 13.48
N GLY A 59 -2.05 -0.30 14.22
CA GLY A 59 -3.10 -0.10 15.24
C GLY A 59 -2.76 -0.63 16.64
N TYR A 60 -1.72 -1.47 16.82
CA TYR A 60 -1.36 -2.07 18.11
C TYR A 60 -0.50 -1.17 19.04
N GLY A 61 -0.27 0.08 18.63
CA GLY A 61 0.36 1.10 19.48
C GLY A 61 1.88 1.09 19.52
N LYS A 62 2.56 0.70 18.42
CA LYS A 62 4.03 0.71 18.28
C LYS A 62 4.68 2.03 18.75
N THR A 63 4.05 3.17 18.46
CA THR A 63 4.51 4.49 18.91
C THR A 63 4.60 4.56 20.43
N LEU A 64 3.56 4.11 21.14
CA LEU A 64 3.53 4.09 22.61
C LEU A 64 4.51 3.08 23.20
N GLU A 65 4.75 1.95 22.53
CA GLU A 65 5.78 0.98 22.91
C GLU A 65 7.18 1.61 22.86
N MET A 66 7.51 2.32 21.78
CA MET A 66 8.78 3.03 21.66
C MET A 66 8.92 4.17 22.68
N ILE A 67 7.85 4.94 22.90
CA ILE A 67 7.84 5.98 23.94
C ILE A 67 8.01 5.36 25.32
N GLY A 68 7.33 4.26 25.62
CA GLY A 68 7.48 3.52 26.86
C GLY A 68 8.91 3.03 27.11
N LEU A 69 9.59 2.54 26.07
CA LEU A 69 11.01 2.17 26.12
C LEU A 69 11.90 3.37 26.46
N ILE A 70 11.66 4.53 25.81
CA ILE A 70 12.44 5.76 26.04
C ILE A 70 12.21 6.30 27.46
N VAL A 71 10.95 6.32 27.94
CA VAL A 71 10.59 6.77 29.28
C VAL A 71 11.23 5.90 30.37
N ARG A 72 11.25 4.59 30.18
CA ARG A 72 11.83 3.65 31.14
C ARG A 72 13.36 3.68 31.18
N ASP A 73 13.96 3.96 30.03
CA ASP A 73 15.39 4.23 29.83
C ASP A 73 16.38 3.34 30.61
N LYS A 74 16.29 2.04 30.42
CA LYS A 74 17.17 1.05 31.08
C LYS A 74 18.54 0.88 30.45
N MET A 75 18.77 1.52 29.28
CA MET A 75 20.05 1.44 28.58
C MET A 75 21.15 2.17 29.32
N GLU A 76 22.25 1.46 29.62
CA GLU A 76 23.45 2.08 30.19
C GLU A 76 24.13 3.00 29.15
N TRP A 77 24.26 4.27 29.48
CA TRP A 77 24.84 5.28 28.58
C TRP A 77 25.62 6.34 29.37
N ASN A 78 26.86 5.98 29.78
CA ASN A 78 27.72 6.93 30.49
C ASN A 78 28.25 8.01 29.55
N LEU A 79 27.91 9.27 29.80
CA LEU A 79 28.30 10.43 28.98
C LEU A 79 29.76 10.85 29.20
N GLU A 80 30.41 10.45 30.30
CA GLU A 80 31.80 10.78 30.58
C GLU A 80 32.80 9.98 29.74
N THR A 81 32.34 8.86 29.15
CA THR A 81 33.19 8.01 28.31
C THR A 81 32.80 8.09 26.86
N PRO A 82 33.75 8.19 25.92
CA PRO A 82 33.43 8.28 24.51
C PRO A 82 32.73 7.00 24.01
N PHE A 83 31.87 7.12 23.01
CA PHE A 83 31.38 5.98 22.25
C PHE A 83 32.45 5.52 21.28
N VAL A 84 32.81 4.24 21.33
CA VAL A 84 33.84 3.65 20.48
C VAL A 84 33.18 2.77 19.43
N TYR A 85 33.25 3.21 18.17
CA TYR A 85 32.85 2.41 17.02
C TYR A 85 34.07 1.64 16.51
N GLN A 86 33.88 0.34 16.31
CA GLN A 86 34.92 -0.54 15.75
C GLN A 86 34.37 -1.28 14.54
N LYS A 87 35.12 -1.22 13.44
CA LYS A 87 34.87 -2.01 12.25
C LYS A 87 36.07 -2.93 12.02
N THR A 88 35.85 -4.24 12.01
CA THR A 88 36.88 -5.23 11.79
C THR A 88 36.68 -5.90 10.45
N ASP A 89 37.65 -5.74 9.56
CA ASP A 89 37.75 -6.47 8.30
C ASP A 89 38.55 -7.75 8.54
N VAL A 90 37.99 -8.89 8.13
CA VAL A 90 38.58 -10.20 8.33
C VAL A 90 39.06 -10.77 7.00
N MET A 91 40.35 -11.04 6.90
CA MET A 91 41.01 -11.54 5.71
C MET A 91 41.74 -12.89 5.95
N SER A 92 42.14 -13.57 4.89
CA SER A 92 42.93 -14.79 4.93
C SER A 92 42.38 -15.88 5.86
N LYS A 93 41.07 -16.18 5.77
CA LYS A 93 40.38 -17.19 6.60
C LYS A 93 40.61 -16.95 8.12
N ASN A 94 40.33 -15.77 8.58
CA ASN A 94 40.48 -15.31 9.97
C ASN A 94 41.93 -15.16 10.49
N ARG A 95 42.93 -15.19 9.62
CA ARG A 95 44.33 -15.06 10.05
C ARG A 95 44.82 -13.63 10.14
N ILE A 96 44.19 -12.71 9.41
CA ILE A 96 44.47 -11.27 9.46
C ILE A 96 43.16 -10.55 9.82
N LYS A 97 43.23 -9.74 10.86
CA LYS A 97 42.12 -8.88 11.29
C LYS A 97 42.62 -7.44 11.32
N GLN A 98 41.93 -6.55 10.58
CA GLN A 98 42.21 -5.13 10.59
C GLN A 98 41.02 -4.43 11.24
N THR A 99 41.26 -3.76 12.39
CA THR A 99 40.23 -3.08 13.16
C THR A 99 40.41 -1.58 13.04
N TYR A 100 39.43 -0.91 12.50
CA TYR A 100 39.32 0.54 12.47
C TYR A 100 38.55 1.00 13.72
N VAL A 101 39.08 2.02 14.39
CA VAL A 101 38.50 2.56 15.61
C VAL A 101 38.18 4.03 15.41
N ARG A 102 36.94 4.42 15.70
CA ARG A 102 36.51 5.82 15.72
C ARG A 102 35.85 6.12 17.04
N LYS A 103 36.16 7.27 17.62
CA LYS A 103 35.61 7.74 18.90
C LYS A 103 34.64 8.90 18.65
N PHE A 104 33.53 8.91 19.38
CA PHE A 104 32.50 9.94 19.29
C PHE A 104 32.15 10.45 20.68
N GLU A 105 31.80 11.71 20.80
CA GLU A 105 31.13 12.24 21.98
C GLU A 105 29.70 11.67 22.07
N LYS A 106 29.24 11.39 23.27
CA LYS A 106 27.91 10.84 23.48
C LYS A 106 26.86 11.93 23.70
N LEU A 107 25.72 11.81 22.97
CA LEU A 107 24.52 12.58 23.24
C LEU A 107 23.56 11.79 24.13
N PRO A 108 22.92 12.42 25.13
CA PRO A 108 21.89 11.73 25.96
C PRO A 108 20.61 11.46 25.16
N THR A 109 20.52 11.96 23.95
CA THR A 109 19.32 12.15 23.13
C THR A 109 19.03 10.95 22.27
N THR A 110 17.75 10.58 22.17
CA THR A 110 17.21 9.66 21.17
C THR A 110 16.81 10.44 19.92
N LEU A 111 17.33 10.03 18.76
CA LEU A 111 16.94 10.59 17.45
C LEU A 111 15.84 9.74 16.81
N ILE A 112 14.74 10.34 16.45
CA ILE A 112 13.62 9.66 15.77
C ILE A 112 13.40 10.27 14.39
N LEU A 113 13.56 9.44 13.36
CA LEU A 113 13.29 9.79 11.96
C LEU A 113 11.88 9.36 11.58
N LEU A 114 11.06 10.31 11.19
CA LEU A 114 9.63 10.15 10.94
C LEU A 114 9.24 10.67 9.56
N THR A 115 8.18 10.11 8.98
CA THR A 115 7.55 10.78 7.84
C THR A 115 6.86 12.08 8.28
N PRO A 116 6.79 13.11 7.42
CA PRO A 116 6.18 14.40 7.80
C PRO A 116 4.75 14.30 8.32
N THR A 117 4.00 13.29 7.91
CA THR A 117 2.58 13.11 8.24
C THR A 117 2.33 12.59 9.66
N ILE A 118 3.31 11.92 10.27
CA ILE A 118 3.14 11.30 11.61
C ILE A 118 3.83 12.08 12.73
N ILE A 119 4.61 13.11 12.38
CA ILE A 119 5.38 13.86 13.38
C ILE A 119 4.46 14.53 14.41
N GLY A 120 3.32 15.07 13.97
CA GLY A 120 2.30 15.64 14.85
C GLY A 120 1.72 14.61 15.83
N GLN A 121 1.51 13.38 15.37
CA GLN A 121 1.06 12.29 16.23
C GLN A 121 2.10 11.95 17.30
N TRP A 122 3.37 11.73 16.92
CA TRP A 122 4.44 11.47 17.89
C TRP A 122 4.60 12.62 18.90
N ALA A 123 4.59 13.87 18.41
CA ALA A 123 4.66 15.05 19.27
C ALA A 123 3.46 15.12 20.26
N SER A 124 2.28 14.72 19.83
CA SER A 124 1.08 14.64 20.69
C SER A 124 1.24 13.59 21.79
N GLU A 125 1.81 12.43 21.47
CA GLU A 125 2.03 11.37 22.47
C GLU A 125 3.13 11.76 23.47
N PHE A 126 4.20 12.47 23.07
CA PHE A 126 5.21 12.97 24.00
C PHE A 126 4.66 13.96 25.03
N LYS A 127 3.57 14.69 24.75
CA LYS A 127 2.89 15.56 25.73
C LYS A 127 2.33 14.76 26.94
N ASN A 128 2.15 13.46 26.78
CA ASN A 128 1.71 12.56 27.83
C ASN A 128 2.88 12.00 28.65
N THR A 129 4.08 12.52 28.48
CA THR A 129 5.31 12.12 29.19
C THR A 129 5.98 13.32 29.87
N THR A 130 6.99 13.03 30.70
CA THR A 130 7.88 14.04 31.30
C THR A 130 9.08 14.37 30.43
N LEU A 131 9.26 13.66 29.29
CA LEU A 131 10.41 13.81 28.40
C LEU A 131 10.42 15.17 27.69
N LYS A 132 11.60 15.79 27.63
CA LYS A 132 11.83 16.99 26.81
C LYS A 132 12.08 16.58 25.36
N TYR A 133 11.23 17.04 24.46
CA TYR A 133 11.42 16.78 23.04
C TYR A 133 11.41 18.05 22.20
N ALA A 134 12.08 17.99 21.05
CA ALA A 134 12.04 19.05 20.03
C ALA A 134 11.88 18.45 18.63
N SER A 135 11.34 19.23 17.71
CA SER A 135 11.15 18.86 16.30
C SER A 135 12.01 19.71 15.39
N ILE A 136 12.89 19.08 14.60
CA ILE A 136 13.74 19.70 13.60
C ILE A 136 13.15 19.39 12.22
N LEU A 137 12.38 20.35 11.67
CA LEU A 137 11.61 20.19 10.42
C LEU A 137 12.19 21.00 9.26
N LYS A 138 13.03 21.99 9.56
CA LYS A 138 13.71 22.86 8.61
C LYS A 138 15.19 22.95 8.93
N LYS A 139 16.02 23.21 7.94
CA LYS A 139 17.48 23.35 8.15
C LYS A 139 17.84 24.41 9.19
N LYS A 140 17.11 25.52 9.21
CA LYS A 140 17.31 26.60 10.20
C LYS A 140 17.04 26.19 11.65
N ASP A 141 16.24 25.13 11.87
CA ASP A 141 15.92 24.67 13.22
C ASP A 141 17.15 24.00 13.86
N ILE A 142 18.10 23.50 13.03
CA ILE A 142 19.33 22.84 13.50
C ILE A 142 20.21 23.84 14.27
N ASP A 143 20.31 25.07 13.77
CA ASP A 143 21.17 26.12 14.38
C ASP A 143 20.54 26.67 15.67
N ASN A 144 19.21 26.53 15.83
CA ASN A 144 18.46 27.09 16.95
C ASN A 144 18.26 26.09 18.11
N ILE A 145 18.48 24.80 17.87
CA ILE A 145 18.19 23.72 18.83
C ILE A 145 19.50 23.04 19.24
N LYS A 146 19.83 23.11 20.54
CA LYS A 146 20.92 22.33 21.11
C LYS A 146 20.39 20.94 21.47
N VAL A 147 20.69 19.94 20.64
CA VAL A 147 20.11 18.58 20.76
C VAL A 147 20.38 17.93 22.11
N GLN A 148 21.50 18.22 22.75
CA GLN A 148 21.89 17.69 24.07
C GLN A 148 21.00 18.17 25.23
N GLU A 149 20.17 19.19 25.02
CA GLU A 149 19.23 19.70 26.04
C GLU A 149 17.89 18.94 26.03
N TYR A 150 17.72 17.99 25.10
CA TYR A 150 16.49 17.23 24.87
C TYR A 150 16.72 15.73 25.00
N ASP A 151 15.73 15.05 25.55
CA ASP A 151 15.70 13.58 25.61
C ASP A 151 15.42 12.98 24.23
N VAL A 152 14.64 13.69 23.43
CA VAL A 152 14.19 13.23 22.11
C VAL A 152 14.23 14.34 21.07
N ILE A 153 14.78 14.01 19.89
CA ILE A 153 14.71 14.86 18.70
C ILE A 153 13.90 14.12 17.61
N LEU A 154 12.85 14.79 17.14
CA LEU A 154 12.05 14.34 16.00
C LEU A 154 12.55 15.01 14.73
N THR A 155 12.78 14.25 13.66
CA THR A 155 13.23 14.82 12.37
C THR A 155 12.55 14.13 11.19
N ILE A 156 12.68 14.73 10.01
CA ILE A 156 12.10 14.24 8.76
C ILE A 156 13.17 13.98 7.69
N PRO A 157 12.91 13.16 6.65
CA PRO A 157 13.87 12.79 5.63
C PRO A 157 14.58 13.98 4.94
N SER A 158 13.88 15.09 4.70
CA SER A 158 14.44 16.24 4.00
C SER A 158 15.49 17.01 4.80
N VAL A 159 15.53 16.85 6.12
CA VAL A 159 16.45 17.55 7.03
C VAL A 159 17.51 16.62 7.61
N TYR A 160 17.23 15.32 7.64
CA TYR A 160 18.05 14.28 8.25
C TYR A 160 19.55 14.38 7.87
N ASN A 161 19.88 14.38 6.58
CA ASN A 161 21.28 14.40 6.14
C ASN A 161 22.04 15.65 6.61
N THR A 162 21.38 16.80 6.70
CA THR A 162 21.99 18.03 7.22
C THR A 162 22.22 17.90 8.72
N LEU A 163 21.23 17.41 9.47
CA LEU A 163 21.33 17.19 10.92
C LEU A 163 22.51 16.24 11.26
N ILE A 164 22.60 15.09 10.58
CA ILE A 164 23.68 14.13 10.81
C ILE A 164 25.05 14.71 10.45
N SER A 165 25.13 15.58 9.42
CA SER A 165 26.39 16.25 9.08
C SER A 165 26.84 17.25 10.14
N THR A 166 25.90 17.97 10.76
CA THR A 166 26.19 18.92 11.84
C THR A 166 26.68 18.18 13.09
N TYR A 167 26.10 17.04 13.40
CA TYR A 167 26.45 16.22 14.57
C TYR A 167 27.31 15.00 14.21
N LYS A 168 28.19 15.09 13.22
CA LYS A 168 29.00 14.00 12.69
C LYS A 168 30.00 13.40 13.69
N ASP A 169 30.39 14.13 14.71
CA ASP A 169 31.36 13.71 15.75
C ASP A 169 30.69 13.21 17.01
N TYR A 170 29.36 13.09 16.98
CA TYR A 170 28.54 12.61 18.08
C TYR A 170 27.92 11.26 17.80
N ALA A 171 27.72 10.46 18.86
CA ALA A 171 26.91 9.25 18.86
C ALA A 171 25.64 9.48 19.68
N TRP A 172 24.51 9.11 19.09
CA TRP A 172 23.20 9.21 19.73
C TRP A 172 22.96 8.04 20.68
N LYS A 173 22.13 8.23 21.71
CA LYS A 173 21.75 7.13 22.59
C LYS A 173 20.98 6.06 21.83
N ARG A 174 19.94 6.46 21.10
CA ARG A 174 19.14 5.60 20.20
C ARG A 174 18.90 6.31 18.87
N PHE A 175 18.79 5.52 17.84
CA PHE A 175 18.23 5.93 16.56
C PHE A 175 16.98 5.10 16.27
N ILE A 176 15.85 5.76 16.05
CA ILE A 176 14.57 5.12 15.72
C ILE A 176 14.14 5.60 14.34
N PHE A 177 13.84 4.67 13.43
CA PHE A 177 13.30 4.99 12.12
C PHE A 177 11.90 4.36 12.00
N ASP A 178 10.87 5.21 12.00
CA ASP A 178 9.48 4.77 11.87
C ASP A 178 9.06 4.71 10.41
N GLU A 179 8.45 3.59 10.02
CA GLU A 179 8.02 3.22 8.67
C GLU A 179 9.12 3.36 7.59
N PRO A 180 10.30 2.75 7.78
CA PRO A 180 11.39 2.80 6.80
C PRO A 180 11.03 2.14 5.47
N GLY A 181 10.03 1.25 5.43
CA GLY A 181 9.50 0.65 4.20
C GLY A 181 8.70 1.61 3.32
N HIS A 182 8.28 2.76 3.86
CA HIS A 182 7.50 3.77 3.17
C HIS A 182 8.21 5.12 3.09
N SER A 183 9.40 5.26 3.67
CA SER A 183 10.15 6.50 3.73
C SER A 183 11.56 6.31 3.19
N LYS A 184 11.94 7.15 2.22
CA LYS A 184 13.27 7.13 1.61
C LYS A 184 14.02 8.42 1.93
N VAL A 185 15.26 8.27 2.41
CA VAL A 185 16.21 9.38 2.56
C VAL A 185 17.25 9.23 1.44
N PRO A 186 17.24 10.09 0.41
CA PRO A 186 18.24 10.02 -0.66
C PRO A 186 19.65 10.16 -0.09
N SER A 187 20.59 9.29 -0.52
CA SER A 187 21.98 9.27 -0.03
C SER A 187 22.06 9.37 1.50
N MET A 188 21.26 8.57 2.21
CA MET A 188 21.15 8.59 3.66
C MET A 188 22.53 8.44 4.31
N LYS A 189 22.92 9.44 5.10
CA LYS A 189 24.18 9.41 5.82
C LYS A 189 24.12 8.48 7.02
N GLU A 190 25.28 7.87 7.33
CA GLU A 190 25.42 7.03 8.51
C GLU A 190 25.24 7.86 9.78
N VAL A 191 24.40 7.37 10.69
CA VAL A 191 24.22 7.87 12.03
C VAL A 191 24.84 6.86 13.02
N PHE A 192 25.62 7.35 13.97
CA PHE A 192 26.18 6.50 15.03
C PHE A 192 25.29 6.56 16.27
N ALA A 193 24.83 5.39 16.70
CA ALA A 193 23.96 5.25 17.88
C ALA A 193 24.32 3.98 18.65
N ASN A 194 23.96 3.94 19.95
CA ASN A 194 24.17 2.72 20.74
C ASN A 194 23.24 1.59 20.28
N PHE A 195 21.99 1.93 19.99
CA PHE A 195 21.02 0.97 19.47
C PHE A 195 20.13 1.58 18.39
N TYR A 196 19.71 0.75 17.42
CA TYR A 196 18.92 1.13 16.26
C TYR A 196 17.57 0.39 16.29
N TRP A 197 16.47 1.13 16.24
CA TRP A 197 15.14 0.54 16.14
C TRP A 197 14.51 0.88 14.79
N LEU A 198 14.07 -0.15 14.08
CA LEU A 198 13.21 -0.02 12.90
C LEU A 198 11.78 -0.34 13.34
N VAL A 199 10.85 0.55 13.08
CA VAL A 199 9.45 0.41 13.49
C VAL A 199 8.56 0.30 12.26
N THR A 200 7.91 -0.83 12.04
CA THR A 200 7.03 -1.04 10.88
C THR A 200 6.13 -2.24 11.06
N ALA A 201 4.92 -2.19 10.52
CA ALA A 201 4.04 -3.37 10.45
C ALA A 201 4.41 -4.34 9.31
N THR A 202 5.19 -3.86 8.33
CA THR A 202 5.56 -4.59 7.10
C THR A 202 7.07 -4.65 6.93
N PRO A 203 7.78 -5.49 7.70
CA PRO A 203 9.24 -5.54 7.70
C PRO A 203 9.83 -5.85 6.31
N ASN A 204 9.15 -6.65 5.47
CA ASN A 204 9.60 -6.97 4.12
C ASN A 204 9.64 -5.75 3.17
N ALA A 205 8.81 -4.72 3.45
CA ALA A 205 8.82 -3.49 2.66
C ALA A 205 10.12 -2.69 2.80
N ILE A 206 10.86 -2.85 3.90
CA ILE A 206 12.14 -2.18 4.14
C ILE A 206 13.15 -2.58 3.06
N THR A 207 13.30 -3.87 2.80
CA THR A 207 14.24 -4.39 1.79
C THR A 207 13.87 -3.94 0.38
N THR A 208 12.59 -3.91 0.06
CA THR A 208 12.10 -3.47 -1.25
C THR A 208 12.41 -1.98 -1.48
N MET A 209 12.16 -1.14 -0.47
CA MET A 209 12.38 0.31 -0.55
C MET A 209 13.86 0.67 -0.72
N HIS A 210 14.76 0.01 0.03
CA HIS A 210 16.17 0.40 0.12
C HIS A 210 17.13 -0.45 -0.72
N ARG A 211 16.68 -1.54 -1.33
CA ARG A 211 17.51 -2.49 -2.10
C ARG A 211 18.39 -1.84 -3.16
N LYS A 212 17.91 -0.78 -3.81
CA LYS A 212 18.58 -0.08 -4.91
C LYS A 212 19.29 1.22 -4.47
N CYS A 213 19.33 1.52 -3.16
CA CYS A 213 19.88 2.80 -2.66
C CYS A 213 21.40 2.68 -2.43
N GLU A 214 22.21 2.61 -3.50
CA GLU A 214 23.67 2.53 -3.39
C GLU A 214 24.25 3.67 -2.57
N GLY A 215 25.27 3.35 -1.73
CA GLY A 215 25.90 4.32 -0.83
C GLY A 215 24.99 4.88 0.27
N SER A 216 23.85 4.26 0.51
CA SER A 216 22.92 4.66 1.58
C SER A 216 23.16 3.84 2.84
N PHE A 217 23.22 4.48 4.00
CA PHE A 217 23.32 3.85 5.31
C PHE A 217 22.28 2.73 5.52
N MET A 218 21.04 2.91 5.04
CA MET A 218 20.03 1.85 5.11
C MET A 218 20.39 0.61 4.29
N LYS A 219 21.04 0.78 3.11
CA LYS A 219 21.51 -0.37 2.34
C LYS A 219 22.63 -1.10 3.07
N ASP A 220 23.53 -0.36 3.73
CA ASP A 220 24.63 -0.95 4.50
C ASP A 220 24.10 -1.71 5.73
N ILE A 221 23.10 -1.17 6.44
CA ILE A 221 22.37 -1.87 7.51
C ILE A 221 21.73 -3.15 6.98
N LEU A 222 21.02 -3.06 5.86
CA LEU A 222 20.27 -4.17 5.29
C LEU A 222 21.13 -5.22 4.62
N ASN A 223 22.36 -4.95 4.25
CA ASN A 223 23.32 -5.74 3.49
C ASN A 223 22.67 -6.90 2.68
N TYR A 224 23.25 -7.36 1.57
CA TYR A 224 22.62 -8.31 0.63
C TYR A 224 22.13 -9.65 1.24
N ARG A 225 22.56 -10.00 2.45
CA ARG A 225 22.11 -11.20 3.18
C ARG A 225 20.67 -11.10 3.68
N TRP A 226 20.08 -9.93 3.69
CA TRP A 226 18.68 -9.71 4.07
C TRP A 226 17.65 -10.12 3.01
N THR A 227 18.09 -10.78 1.92
CA THR A 227 17.15 -11.40 0.96
C THR A 227 16.27 -12.48 1.59
N TYR A 228 16.66 -13.00 2.77
CA TYR A 228 15.92 -13.96 3.58
C TYR A 228 15.48 -13.35 4.92
N PHE A 229 15.04 -12.10 4.89
CA PHE A 229 14.71 -11.31 6.08
C PHE A 229 13.84 -12.09 7.10
N GLU A 230 12.82 -12.80 6.62
CA GLU A 230 11.92 -13.56 7.49
C GLU A 230 12.56 -14.81 8.11
N THR A 231 13.52 -15.43 7.44
CA THR A 231 14.10 -16.70 7.88
C THR A 231 15.41 -16.54 8.64
N GLN A 232 16.24 -15.56 8.31
CA GLN A 232 17.56 -15.36 8.95
C GLN A 232 17.54 -14.29 10.05
N PHE A 233 16.59 -13.36 10.02
CA PHE A 233 16.50 -12.25 10.96
C PHE A 233 15.21 -12.22 11.77
N SER A 234 14.42 -13.30 11.76
CA SER A 234 13.24 -13.44 12.62
C SER A 234 13.55 -13.14 14.09
N ASP A 235 14.79 -13.36 14.50
CA ASP A 235 15.22 -13.21 15.90
C ASP A 235 15.32 -11.77 16.37
N ILE A 236 15.61 -10.82 15.47
CA ILE A 236 15.63 -9.40 15.81
C ILE A 236 14.27 -8.73 15.61
N ILE A 237 13.27 -9.49 15.13
CA ILE A 237 11.91 -9.01 14.93
C ILE A 237 11.08 -9.29 16.17
N ILE A 238 10.56 -8.25 16.78
CA ILE A 238 9.60 -8.32 17.87
C ILE A 238 8.21 -8.17 17.29
N ARG A 239 7.41 -9.23 17.39
CA ARG A 239 6.00 -9.24 16.96
C ARG A 239 5.19 -10.09 17.93
N ASN A 240 4.15 -9.51 18.48
CA ASN A 240 3.23 -10.24 19.34
C ASN A 240 2.30 -11.14 18.53
N ASN A 241 1.92 -12.27 19.09
CA ASN A 241 0.87 -13.12 18.55
C ASN A 241 -0.47 -12.37 18.60
N GLU A 242 -1.26 -12.45 17.55
CA GLU A 242 -2.56 -11.77 17.43
C GLU A 242 -3.55 -12.20 18.53
N GLU A 243 -3.54 -13.47 18.93
CA GLU A 243 -4.39 -13.96 20.02
C GLU A 243 -4.02 -13.31 21.34
N PHE A 244 -2.72 -13.15 21.63
CA PHE A 244 -2.25 -12.45 22.82
C PHE A 244 -2.65 -10.98 22.81
N VAL A 245 -2.56 -10.32 21.67
CA VAL A 245 -3.00 -8.91 21.53
C VAL A 245 -4.50 -8.81 21.75
N LYS A 246 -5.31 -9.67 21.12
CA LYS A 246 -6.77 -9.72 21.32
C LYS A 246 -7.16 -10.01 22.78
N ALA A 247 -6.38 -10.81 23.50
CA ALA A 247 -6.58 -11.07 24.91
C ALA A 247 -6.15 -9.90 25.82
N SER A 248 -5.37 -8.95 25.32
CA SER A 248 -4.86 -7.80 26.09
C SER A 248 -5.87 -6.65 26.17
N PHE A 249 -6.81 -6.55 25.26
CA PHE A 249 -7.87 -5.53 25.22
C PHE A 249 -9.01 -5.97 24.28
N GLU A 250 -10.19 -5.45 24.53
CA GLU A 250 -11.34 -5.66 23.64
C GLU A 250 -11.35 -4.61 22.53
N MET A 251 -11.38 -5.09 21.29
CA MET A 251 -11.58 -4.22 20.12
C MET A 251 -13.04 -4.27 19.71
N PRO A 252 -13.65 -3.12 19.33
CA PRO A 252 -14.94 -3.11 18.68
C PRO A 252 -14.96 -4.01 17.43
N LYS A 253 -16.17 -4.46 17.07
CA LYS A 253 -16.34 -5.38 15.96
C LYS A 253 -15.97 -4.70 14.64
N THR A 254 -15.22 -5.43 13.80
CA THR A 254 -15.01 -5.05 12.39
C THR A 254 -15.84 -6.00 11.52
N THR A 255 -16.71 -5.43 10.69
CA THR A 255 -17.59 -6.19 9.80
C THR A 255 -17.25 -5.87 8.35
N HIS A 256 -17.08 -6.90 7.52
CA HIS A 256 -16.77 -6.75 6.10
C HIS A 256 -18.02 -7.00 5.26
N TYR A 257 -18.30 -6.07 4.35
CA TYR A 257 -19.39 -6.13 3.38
C TYR A 257 -18.82 -6.11 1.98
N TYR A 258 -19.27 -7.04 1.13
CA TYR A 258 -18.87 -7.13 -0.28
C TYR A 258 -20.05 -6.70 -1.14
N HIS A 259 -19.83 -5.70 -1.99
CA HIS A 259 -20.87 -5.12 -2.85
C HIS A 259 -20.51 -5.33 -4.30
N GLU A 260 -21.31 -6.09 -5.00
CA GLU A 260 -21.25 -6.17 -6.45
C GLU A 260 -21.75 -4.87 -7.07
N CYS A 261 -20.91 -4.27 -7.92
CA CYS A 261 -21.20 -3.01 -8.59
C CYS A 261 -21.26 -3.19 -10.10
N TYR A 262 -22.01 -2.34 -10.77
CA TYR A 262 -22.08 -2.34 -12.22
C TYR A 262 -20.77 -1.82 -12.83
N GLN A 263 -19.99 -2.70 -13.44
CA GLN A 263 -18.69 -2.42 -14.04
C GLN A 263 -18.50 -3.14 -15.37
N PRO A 264 -19.26 -2.76 -16.42
CA PRO A 264 -19.29 -3.51 -17.68
C PRO A 264 -17.92 -3.59 -18.35
N LEU A 265 -17.17 -2.48 -18.40
CA LEU A 265 -15.84 -2.41 -19.02
C LEU A 265 -14.81 -3.29 -18.28
N TYR A 266 -14.80 -3.24 -16.96
CA TYR A 266 -13.92 -4.06 -16.16
C TYR A 266 -14.19 -5.56 -16.39
N ASN A 267 -15.45 -5.96 -16.34
CA ASN A 267 -15.85 -7.34 -16.55
C ASN A 267 -15.51 -7.85 -17.94
N ALA A 268 -15.61 -7.00 -18.96
CA ALA A 268 -15.22 -7.34 -20.33
C ALA A 268 -13.71 -7.53 -20.50
N LEU A 269 -12.88 -6.72 -19.84
CA LEU A 269 -11.45 -6.63 -20.11
C LEU A 269 -10.56 -7.34 -19.08
N LYS A 270 -11.06 -7.69 -17.88
CA LYS A 270 -10.25 -8.22 -16.75
C LYS A 270 -9.41 -9.45 -17.07
N ASN A 271 -9.80 -10.25 -18.08
CA ASN A 271 -9.09 -11.48 -18.45
C ASN A 271 -8.06 -11.27 -19.57
N PHE A 272 -8.03 -10.10 -20.22
CA PHE A 272 -7.14 -9.79 -21.35
C PHE A 272 -5.96 -8.92 -20.97
N VAL A 273 -5.96 -8.40 -19.76
CA VAL A 273 -5.00 -7.41 -19.31
C VAL A 273 -4.25 -7.90 -18.07
N ASN A 274 -3.01 -7.41 -17.89
CA ASN A 274 -2.22 -7.74 -16.71
C ASN A 274 -2.83 -7.12 -15.43
N PRO A 275 -2.43 -7.59 -14.23
CA PRO A 275 -3.01 -7.13 -12.96
C PRO A 275 -2.96 -5.60 -12.77
N LYS A 276 -1.91 -4.93 -13.24
CA LYS A 276 -1.78 -3.47 -13.13
C LYS A 276 -2.84 -2.74 -13.96
N ILE A 277 -3.03 -3.17 -15.20
CA ILE A 277 -4.05 -2.58 -16.10
C ILE A 277 -5.46 -2.88 -15.59
N LYS A 278 -5.66 -4.10 -15.04
CA LYS A 278 -6.90 -4.49 -14.40
C LYS A 278 -7.28 -3.51 -13.27
N THR A 279 -6.35 -3.18 -12.38
CA THR A 279 -6.57 -2.21 -11.30
C THR A 279 -6.93 -0.81 -11.84
N LEU A 280 -6.27 -0.37 -12.91
CA LEU A 280 -6.56 0.91 -13.56
C LEU A 280 -8.00 0.96 -14.12
N ILE A 281 -8.42 -0.10 -14.83
CA ILE A 281 -9.78 -0.18 -15.37
C ILE A 281 -10.82 -0.25 -14.26
N GLU A 282 -10.56 -1.05 -13.22
CA GLU A 282 -11.43 -1.19 -12.04
C GLU A 282 -11.60 0.14 -11.30
N ALA A 283 -10.54 0.93 -11.24
CA ALA A 283 -10.53 2.26 -10.65
C ALA A 283 -11.15 3.36 -11.53
N GLY A 284 -11.57 3.03 -12.75
CA GLY A 284 -12.11 4.00 -13.71
C GLY A 284 -11.04 4.82 -14.46
N ASN A 285 -9.76 4.51 -14.24
CA ASN A 285 -8.65 5.18 -14.94
C ASN A 285 -8.41 4.55 -16.32
N ILE A 286 -9.35 4.73 -17.23
CA ILE A 286 -9.29 4.17 -18.59
C ILE A 286 -8.14 4.77 -19.39
N SER A 287 -7.90 6.07 -19.28
CA SER A 287 -6.78 6.74 -19.93
C SER A 287 -5.43 6.19 -19.48
N GLY A 288 -5.24 5.97 -18.16
CA GLY A 288 -4.05 5.34 -17.60
C GLY A 288 -3.86 3.89 -18.06
N ALA A 289 -4.96 3.14 -18.20
CA ALA A 289 -4.94 1.80 -18.76
C ALA A 289 -4.48 1.79 -20.22
N ILE A 290 -5.01 2.70 -21.05
CA ILE A 290 -4.65 2.87 -22.46
C ILE A 290 -3.16 3.23 -22.60
N ILE A 291 -2.67 4.20 -21.83
CA ILE A 291 -1.24 4.59 -21.83
C ILE A 291 -0.35 3.41 -21.39
N SER A 292 -0.76 2.66 -20.36
CA SER A 292 0.00 1.50 -19.88
C SER A 292 0.02 0.34 -20.89
N LEU A 293 -0.90 0.31 -21.83
CA LEU A 293 -0.93 -0.59 -22.98
C LEU A 293 -0.10 -0.08 -24.16
N GLY A 294 0.58 1.08 -24.03
CA GLY A 294 1.37 1.71 -25.09
C GLY A 294 0.52 2.53 -26.08
N GLY A 295 -0.75 2.82 -25.73
CA GLY A 295 -1.65 3.65 -26.52
C GLY A 295 -1.51 5.13 -26.21
N GLU A 296 -1.86 5.99 -27.17
CA GLU A 296 -2.19 7.39 -26.92
C GLU A 296 -3.63 7.48 -26.40
N VAL A 297 -3.97 8.56 -25.70
CA VAL A 297 -5.33 8.78 -25.20
C VAL A 297 -6.25 8.96 -26.41
N THR A 298 -6.80 7.86 -26.90
CA THR A 298 -7.85 7.85 -27.92
C THR A 298 -9.17 7.50 -27.23
N ASP A 299 -10.24 8.14 -27.61
CA ASP A 299 -11.57 7.94 -27.01
C ASP A 299 -12.17 6.55 -27.30
N ASN A 300 -11.43 5.66 -27.96
CA ASN A 300 -11.95 4.38 -28.43
C ASN A 300 -11.05 3.20 -28.08
N ILE A 301 -11.50 2.36 -27.16
CA ILE A 301 -10.79 1.15 -26.73
C ILE A 301 -10.63 0.11 -27.86
N PHE A 302 -11.49 0.13 -28.89
CA PHE A 302 -11.36 -0.74 -30.05
C PHE A 302 -10.11 -0.42 -30.87
N ASP A 303 -9.73 0.85 -30.97
CA ASP A 303 -8.50 1.26 -31.65
C ASP A 303 -7.25 0.72 -30.95
N VAL A 304 -7.31 0.59 -29.63
CA VAL A 304 -6.23 0.02 -28.83
C VAL A 304 -6.12 -1.50 -29.06
N ILE A 305 -7.25 -2.20 -29.11
CA ILE A 305 -7.28 -3.65 -29.41
C ILE A 305 -6.78 -3.90 -30.83
N LYS A 306 -7.19 -3.08 -31.78
CA LYS A 306 -6.72 -3.14 -33.17
C LYS A 306 -5.21 -2.93 -33.26
N ARG A 307 -4.66 -1.93 -32.56
CA ARG A 307 -3.22 -1.67 -32.51
C ARG A 307 -2.45 -2.85 -31.95
N LYS A 308 -2.93 -3.47 -30.86
CA LYS A 308 -2.31 -4.69 -30.34
C LYS A 308 -2.27 -5.84 -31.35
N LYS A 309 -3.35 -6.02 -32.11
CA LYS A 309 -3.36 -7.01 -33.19
C LYS A 309 -2.39 -6.65 -34.32
N GLN A 310 -2.17 -5.38 -34.57
CA GLN A 310 -1.16 -4.91 -35.50
C GLN A 310 0.26 -5.14 -34.99
N GLU A 311 0.52 -4.96 -33.69
CA GLU A 311 1.80 -5.30 -33.06
C GLU A 311 2.10 -6.81 -33.14
N GLU A 312 1.09 -7.67 -32.90
CA GLU A 312 1.20 -9.12 -33.11
C GLU A 312 1.58 -9.45 -34.56
N LEU A 313 1.03 -8.70 -35.56
CA LEU A 313 1.40 -8.87 -36.95
C LEU A 313 2.88 -8.54 -37.22
N VAL A 314 3.39 -7.47 -36.62
CA VAL A 314 4.82 -7.11 -36.76
C VAL A 314 5.74 -8.23 -36.24
N GLU A 315 5.40 -8.82 -35.09
CA GLU A 315 6.15 -9.96 -34.53
C GLU A 315 6.07 -11.20 -35.44
N ILE A 316 4.89 -11.46 -36.02
CA ILE A 316 4.69 -12.56 -36.96
C ILE A 316 5.49 -12.33 -38.24
N ASP A 317 5.50 -11.10 -38.76
CA ASP A 317 6.26 -10.74 -39.94
C ASP A 317 7.77 -10.91 -39.73
N ALA A 318 8.29 -10.53 -38.60
CA ALA A 318 9.67 -10.78 -38.21
C ALA A 318 10.01 -12.30 -38.21
N LYS A 319 9.10 -13.13 -37.69
CA LYS A 319 9.27 -14.59 -37.69
C LYS A 319 9.20 -15.18 -39.09
N ILE A 320 8.28 -14.72 -39.92
CA ILE A 320 8.18 -15.11 -41.32
C ILE A 320 9.49 -14.80 -42.07
N GLN A 321 10.08 -13.62 -41.88
CA GLN A 321 11.37 -13.27 -42.47
C GLN A 321 12.50 -14.23 -42.04
N ILE A 322 12.56 -14.56 -40.70
CA ILE A 322 13.57 -15.48 -40.15
C ILE A 322 13.44 -16.87 -40.77
N TYR A 323 12.22 -17.43 -40.87
CA TYR A 323 12.02 -18.77 -41.43
C TYR A 323 12.21 -18.79 -42.95
N THR A 324 11.90 -17.70 -43.68
CA THR A 324 12.22 -17.53 -45.07
C THR A 324 13.74 -17.57 -45.31
N MET A 325 14.52 -16.85 -44.51
CA MET A 325 15.98 -16.86 -44.59
C MET A 325 16.59 -18.22 -44.25
N ARG A 326 15.93 -19.02 -43.42
CA ARG A 326 16.39 -20.37 -43.01
C ARG A 326 15.92 -21.47 -43.98
N HIS A 327 15.12 -21.15 -44.99
CA HIS A 327 14.51 -22.10 -45.94
C HIS A 327 13.67 -23.20 -45.24
N ASP A 328 13.09 -22.89 -44.06
CA ASP A 328 12.25 -23.78 -43.28
C ASP A 328 10.78 -23.65 -43.70
N GLN A 329 10.39 -24.45 -44.71
CA GLN A 329 9.08 -24.35 -45.33
C GLN A 329 7.91 -24.75 -44.44
N ASP A 330 8.10 -25.71 -43.53
CA ASP A 330 7.02 -26.20 -42.65
C ASP A 330 6.64 -25.13 -41.63
N ASN A 331 7.60 -24.55 -40.94
CA ASN A 331 7.37 -23.46 -39.98
C ASN A 331 6.91 -22.18 -40.70
N LEU A 332 7.40 -21.90 -41.92
CA LEU A 332 7.00 -20.74 -42.72
C LEU A 332 5.47 -20.79 -43.05
N ALA A 333 4.98 -21.96 -43.47
CA ALA A 333 3.56 -22.14 -43.79
C ALA A 333 2.65 -21.88 -42.56
N GLU A 334 3.05 -22.36 -41.37
CA GLU A 334 2.28 -22.13 -40.12
C GLU A 334 2.20 -20.63 -39.77
N TRP A 335 3.29 -19.88 -39.90
CA TRP A 335 3.31 -18.45 -39.57
C TRP A 335 2.57 -17.61 -40.59
N ILE A 336 2.58 -18.01 -41.89
CA ILE A 336 1.76 -17.37 -42.92
C ILE A 336 0.27 -17.57 -42.64
N ASP A 337 -0.15 -18.76 -42.20
CA ASP A 337 -1.54 -19.02 -41.82
C ASP A 337 -1.95 -18.20 -40.57
N LYS A 338 -1.08 -18.10 -39.57
CA LYS A 338 -1.29 -17.20 -38.42
C LYS A 338 -1.43 -15.75 -38.81
N LYS A 339 -0.58 -15.25 -39.73
CA LYS A 339 -0.69 -13.87 -40.26
C LYS A 339 -2.04 -13.64 -40.92
N LYS A 340 -2.48 -14.59 -41.75
CA LYS A 340 -3.77 -14.49 -42.41
C LYS A 340 -4.91 -14.41 -41.42
N LYS A 341 -4.93 -15.30 -40.38
CA LYS A 341 -5.95 -15.30 -39.34
C LYS A 341 -6.04 -13.99 -38.58
N ILE A 342 -4.90 -13.36 -38.25
CA ILE A 342 -4.90 -12.08 -37.52
C ILE A 342 -5.37 -10.94 -38.45
N ASN A 343 -4.94 -10.91 -39.71
CA ASN A 343 -5.47 -9.94 -40.69
C ASN A 343 -6.97 -10.06 -40.88
N ASP A 344 -7.48 -11.29 -40.98
CA ASP A 344 -8.93 -11.53 -41.10
C ASP A 344 -9.65 -11.03 -39.82
N GLN A 345 -9.09 -11.23 -38.63
CA GLN A 345 -9.64 -10.71 -37.39
C GLN A 345 -9.66 -9.18 -37.33
N ILE A 346 -8.60 -8.49 -37.79
CA ILE A 346 -8.55 -7.02 -37.86
C ILE A 346 -9.61 -6.49 -38.81
N ASN A 347 -9.69 -7.06 -40.02
CA ASN A 347 -10.68 -6.65 -41.04
C ASN A 347 -12.11 -6.89 -40.54
N ASP A 348 -12.34 -7.99 -39.85
CA ASP A 348 -13.64 -8.33 -39.28
C ASP A 348 -14.04 -7.38 -38.14
N ILE A 349 -13.08 -6.99 -37.28
CA ILE A 349 -13.29 -5.99 -36.22
C ILE A 349 -13.70 -4.64 -36.87
N GLU A 350 -12.99 -4.19 -37.90
CA GLU A 350 -13.29 -2.94 -38.61
C GLU A 350 -14.66 -2.96 -39.30
N ASN A 351 -14.97 -4.05 -39.98
CA ASN A 351 -16.24 -4.16 -40.72
C ASN A 351 -17.43 -4.30 -39.75
N LYS A 352 -17.29 -5.08 -38.71
CA LYS A 352 -18.32 -5.26 -37.69
C LYS A 352 -18.55 -3.97 -36.90
N PHE A 353 -17.49 -3.25 -36.53
CA PHE A 353 -17.62 -1.97 -35.83
C PHE A 353 -18.41 -0.93 -36.63
N LYS A 354 -18.21 -0.86 -37.95
CA LYS A 354 -18.98 0.03 -38.85
C LYS A 354 -20.45 -0.32 -38.96
N ASN A 355 -20.82 -1.59 -38.81
CA ASN A 355 -22.17 -2.07 -38.99
C ASN A 355 -22.93 -2.37 -37.70
N ILE A 356 -22.23 -2.44 -36.56
CA ILE A 356 -22.73 -2.87 -35.25
C ILE A 356 -23.98 -2.11 -34.78
N LEU A 357 -24.03 -0.82 -35.05
CA LEU A 357 -25.15 0.03 -34.59
C LEU A 357 -26.43 -0.15 -35.40
N ASN A 358 -26.37 -0.81 -36.54
CA ASN A 358 -27.49 -0.97 -37.49
C ASN A 358 -28.02 -2.40 -37.61
N GLU A 359 -27.29 -3.40 -37.11
CA GLU A 359 -27.74 -4.81 -37.15
C GLU A 359 -28.63 -5.16 -35.97
N PRO A 360 -29.80 -5.85 -36.21
CA PRO A 360 -30.63 -6.32 -35.12
C PRO A 360 -29.97 -7.48 -34.37
N CYS A 361 -30.26 -7.60 -33.06
CA CYS A 361 -29.86 -8.76 -32.28
C CYS A 361 -30.44 -10.04 -32.86
N SER A 362 -29.60 -11.03 -33.17
CA SER A 362 -30.03 -12.29 -33.75
C SER A 362 -30.83 -13.22 -32.78
N ILE A 363 -31.00 -12.83 -31.53
CA ILE A 363 -31.79 -13.56 -30.53
C ILE A 363 -33.19 -12.95 -30.40
N CYS A 364 -33.32 -11.61 -30.19
CA CYS A 364 -34.62 -10.94 -30.04
C CYS A 364 -35.12 -10.29 -31.31
N LEU A 365 -34.32 -10.18 -32.38
CA LEU A 365 -34.62 -9.54 -33.67
C LEU A 365 -34.93 -8.04 -33.54
N GLU A 366 -34.59 -7.42 -32.45
CA GLU A 366 -34.74 -5.99 -32.18
C GLU A 366 -33.38 -5.27 -32.26
N LYS A 367 -33.39 -3.93 -32.23
CA LYS A 367 -32.17 -3.14 -32.15
C LYS A 367 -31.30 -3.56 -30.98
N LEU A 368 -29.97 -3.63 -31.20
CA LEU A 368 -29.02 -4.02 -30.17
C LEU A 368 -29.10 -3.11 -28.96
N GLU A 369 -29.39 -3.69 -27.80
CA GLU A 369 -29.32 -3.04 -26.49
C GLU A 369 -28.16 -3.60 -25.68
N LYS A 370 -27.29 -2.73 -25.17
CA LYS A 370 -26.08 -3.12 -24.42
C LYS A 370 -25.33 -4.25 -25.14
N PRO A 371 -24.84 -4.01 -26.36
CA PRO A 371 -24.29 -5.06 -27.20
C PRO A 371 -23.05 -5.73 -26.57
N LEU A 372 -23.07 -7.06 -26.54
CA LEU A 372 -21.95 -7.92 -26.13
C LEU A 372 -21.45 -8.72 -27.33
N MET A 373 -20.15 -8.75 -27.54
CA MET A 373 -19.49 -9.52 -28.58
C MET A 373 -18.78 -10.73 -28.00
N GLU A 374 -18.97 -11.89 -28.62
CA GLU A 374 -18.18 -13.09 -28.33
C GLU A 374 -16.85 -13.00 -29.12
N PRO A 375 -15.67 -12.98 -28.44
CA PRO A 375 -14.40 -12.64 -29.08
C PRO A 375 -13.88 -13.68 -30.09
N ASN A 376 -14.23 -14.97 -29.92
CA ASN A 376 -13.73 -16.01 -30.82
C ASN A 376 -14.47 -16.02 -32.17
N CYS A 377 -15.80 -15.85 -32.15
CA CYS A 377 -16.62 -15.81 -33.38
C CYS A 377 -17.11 -14.43 -33.75
N GLN A 378 -16.88 -13.42 -32.90
CA GLN A 378 -17.20 -12.01 -33.08
C GLN A 378 -18.69 -11.72 -33.30
N ASN A 379 -19.58 -12.66 -32.99
CA ASN A 379 -21.01 -12.43 -33.05
C ASN A 379 -21.45 -11.53 -31.88
N ILE A 380 -22.40 -10.64 -32.17
CA ILE A 380 -22.86 -9.60 -31.27
C ILE A 380 -24.33 -9.81 -30.93
N PHE A 381 -24.67 -9.64 -29.68
CA PHE A 381 -26.01 -9.86 -29.14
C PHE A 381 -26.33 -8.79 -28.10
N CYS A 382 -27.62 -8.57 -27.83
CA CYS A 382 -28.01 -7.84 -26.62
C CYS A 382 -27.45 -8.54 -25.38
N GLY A 383 -26.95 -7.79 -24.38
CA GLY A 383 -26.41 -8.36 -23.16
C GLY A 383 -27.37 -9.31 -22.46
N ALA A 384 -28.62 -8.87 -22.25
CA ALA A 384 -29.66 -9.70 -21.66
C ALA A 384 -29.95 -10.98 -22.48
N CYS A 385 -29.95 -10.88 -23.80
CA CYS A 385 -30.23 -12.01 -24.66
C CYS A 385 -29.15 -13.09 -24.60
N ILE A 386 -27.87 -12.70 -24.69
CA ILE A 386 -26.78 -13.68 -24.66
C ILE A 386 -26.61 -14.31 -23.29
N PHE A 387 -26.79 -13.57 -22.20
CA PHE A 387 -26.74 -14.16 -20.85
C PHE A 387 -27.85 -15.19 -20.64
N LYS A 388 -29.09 -14.85 -21.00
CA LYS A 388 -30.22 -15.77 -20.91
C LYS A 388 -30.04 -17.02 -21.77
N TRP A 389 -29.36 -16.89 -22.92
CA TRP A 389 -29.04 -18.02 -23.78
C TRP A 389 -27.99 -18.94 -23.15
N ILE A 390 -26.93 -18.36 -22.59
CA ILE A 390 -25.81 -19.10 -22.00
C ILE A 390 -26.22 -19.85 -20.74
N GLU A 391 -27.19 -19.35 -19.95
CA GLU A 391 -27.78 -20.08 -18.83
C GLU A 391 -28.27 -21.48 -19.20
N ASN A 392 -28.75 -21.65 -20.44
CA ASN A 392 -29.27 -22.91 -20.94
C ASN A 392 -28.30 -23.68 -21.84
N LYS A 393 -27.42 -22.99 -22.56
CA LYS A 393 -26.50 -23.60 -23.54
C LYS A 393 -25.20 -22.82 -23.57
N ASN A 394 -24.12 -23.37 -23.07
CA ASN A 394 -22.80 -22.76 -22.99
C ASN A 394 -22.10 -22.63 -24.37
N SER A 395 -22.85 -22.17 -25.40
CA SER A 395 -22.36 -22.04 -26.76
C SER A 395 -23.01 -20.86 -27.47
N CYS A 396 -22.28 -20.28 -28.43
CA CYS A 396 -22.79 -19.19 -29.27
C CYS A 396 -24.07 -19.61 -30.02
N PRO A 397 -25.14 -18.79 -30.01
CA PRO A 397 -26.38 -19.07 -30.71
C PRO A 397 -26.21 -19.32 -32.24
N LEU A 398 -25.23 -18.65 -32.84
CA LEU A 398 -25.03 -18.68 -34.30
C LEU A 398 -24.00 -19.73 -34.73
N CYS A 399 -22.79 -19.72 -34.16
CA CYS A 399 -21.69 -20.59 -34.61
C CYS A 399 -21.46 -21.82 -33.72
N ARG A 400 -22.16 -21.95 -32.59
CA ARG A 400 -22.09 -23.06 -31.64
C ARG A 400 -20.72 -23.24 -30.94
N THR A 401 -19.79 -22.32 -31.12
CA THR A 401 -18.53 -22.29 -30.39
C THR A 401 -18.83 -22.14 -28.90
N ILE A 402 -18.08 -22.83 -28.04
CA ILE A 402 -18.21 -22.69 -26.59
C ILE A 402 -17.94 -21.24 -26.19
N VAL A 403 -18.88 -20.65 -25.48
CA VAL A 403 -18.78 -19.26 -25.00
C VAL A 403 -18.29 -19.26 -23.56
N ASP A 404 -17.19 -18.55 -23.35
CA ASP A 404 -16.71 -18.23 -22.02
C ASP A 404 -17.27 -16.84 -21.65
N VAL A 405 -18.21 -16.84 -20.71
CA VAL A 405 -18.91 -15.62 -20.25
C VAL A 405 -17.93 -14.55 -19.78
N SER A 406 -16.80 -14.98 -19.19
CA SER A 406 -15.76 -14.09 -18.70
C SER A 406 -15.00 -13.35 -19.80
N LYS A 407 -15.16 -13.79 -21.06
CA LYS A 407 -14.49 -13.25 -22.25
C LYS A 407 -15.40 -12.41 -23.14
N LEU A 408 -16.70 -12.31 -22.84
CA LEU A 408 -17.62 -11.45 -23.61
C LEU A 408 -17.19 -9.99 -23.51
N VAL A 409 -17.14 -9.30 -24.68
CA VAL A 409 -16.69 -7.91 -24.80
C VAL A 409 -17.88 -6.99 -24.94
N TYR A 410 -18.03 -6.02 -24.04
CA TYR A 410 -19.08 -5.00 -24.13
C TYR A 410 -18.68 -3.93 -25.15
N ILE A 411 -19.63 -3.58 -26.03
CA ILE A 411 -19.47 -2.53 -27.04
C ILE A 411 -20.23 -1.29 -26.55
N HIS A 412 -19.50 -0.26 -26.14
CA HIS A 412 -20.10 0.98 -25.65
C HIS A 412 -20.34 1.96 -26.79
N ASP A 413 -21.58 2.52 -26.85
CA ASP A 413 -21.91 3.67 -27.68
C ASP A 413 -22.29 4.84 -26.75
N GLU A 414 -21.59 5.95 -26.85
CA GLU A 414 -21.79 7.13 -26.00
C GLU A 414 -23.17 7.81 -26.14
N LYS A 415 -24.03 7.32 -27.05
CA LYS A 415 -25.33 7.93 -27.37
C LYS A 415 -26.57 7.13 -26.98
N LEU A 416 -26.45 6.01 -26.28
CA LEU A 416 -27.63 5.25 -25.87
C LEU A 416 -28.18 5.75 -24.54
N ASN A 417 -29.23 6.57 -24.61
CA ASN A 417 -30.08 6.93 -23.49
C ASN A 417 -30.67 5.66 -22.84
N VAL A 418 -30.40 5.49 -21.56
CA VAL A 418 -30.94 4.39 -20.75
C VAL A 418 -32.39 4.69 -20.42
N SER A 419 -33.34 3.97 -21.04
CA SER A 419 -34.70 3.86 -20.56
C SER A 419 -35.08 2.40 -20.35
N ASP A 420 -35.42 2.11 -19.09
CA ASP A 420 -36.27 1.05 -18.56
C ASP A 420 -35.93 -0.43 -18.81
N ILE A 421 -35.23 -1.04 -17.84
CA ILE A 421 -35.46 -2.43 -17.47
C ILE A 421 -35.52 -2.50 -15.93
N LYS A 422 -36.65 -2.92 -15.38
CA LYS A 422 -36.83 -3.28 -13.97
C LYS A 422 -36.23 -4.68 -13.74
N GLU A 423 -34.96 -4.77 -13.55
CA GLU A 423 -34.24 -5.79 -12.79
C GLU A 423 -33.51 -5.04 -11.68
N GLU A 424 -33.23 -5.65 -10.54
CA GLU A 424 -32.46 -4.99 -9.47
C GLU A 424 -31.20 -4.39 -10.10
N LYS A 425 -31.24 -3.10 -10.37
CA LYS A 425 -30.22 -2.39 -11.10
C LYS A 425 -29.00 -2.35 -10.22
N LEU A 426 -27.98 -3.15 -10.53
CA LEU A 426 -26.68 -3.03 -9.88
C LEU A 426 -26.24 -1.57 -9.97
N LEU A 427 -25.98 -0.96 -8.83
CA LEU A 427 -25.51 0.41 -8.74
C LEU A 427 -24.07 0.49 -9.23
N THR A 428 -23.70 1.58 -9.87
CA THR A 428 -22.29 1.91 -10.11
C THR A 428 -21.58 2.09 -8.77
N LYS A 429 -20.24 2.03 -8.75
CA LYS A 429 -19.46 2.26 -7.53
C LYS A 429 -19.78 3.60 -6.87
N SER A 430 -19.94 4.68 -7.65
CA SER A 430 -20.28 6.00 -7.13
C SER A 430 -21.67 6.04 -6.51
N GLU A 431 -22.68 5.49 -7.19
CA GLU A 431 -24.04 5.37 -6.64
C GLU A 431 -24.07 4.52 -5.38
N LYS A 432 -23.26 3.44 -5.33
CA LYS A 432 -23.13 2.57 -4.15
C LYS A 432 -22.51 3.30 -2.97
N ILE A 433 -21.50 4.13 -3.20
CA ILE A 433 -20.93 5.00 -2.15
C ILE A 433 -21.99 5.93 -1.58
N ILE A 434 -22.77 6.59 -2.43
CA ILE A 434 -23.87 7.47 -2.00
C ILE A 434 -24.91 6.69 -1.21
N ASP A 435 -25.29 5.47 -1.65
CA ASP A 435 -26.22 4.60 -0.94
C ASP A 435 -25.71 4.24 0.47
N ILE A 436 -24.42 3.88 0.61
CA ILE A 436 -23.79 3.59 1.90
C ILE A 436 -23.80 4.81 2.81
N ILE A 437 -23.45 5.99 2.31
CA ILE A 437 -23.41 7.23 3.09
C ILE A 437 -24.81 7.63 3.55
N ASN A 438 -25.82 7.54 2.69
CA ASN A 438 -27.19 7.90 3.01
C ASN A 438 -27.85 6.97 4.04
N LYS A 439 -27.47 5.68 4.06
CA LYS A 439 -27.94 4.71 5.07
C LYS A 439 -27.43 5.00 6.48
N LYS A 440 -26.37 5.80 6.63
CA LYS A 440 -25.74 6.10 7.93
C LYS A 440 -25.49 7.62 8.07
N PRO A 441 -26.53 8.45 8.30
CA PRO A 441 -26.41 9.91 8.29
C PRO A 441 -25.37 10.48 9.28
N GLY A 442 -25.15 9.82 10.42
CA GLY A 442 -24.14 10.17 11.42
C GLY A 442 -22.77 9.54 11.17
N GLY A 443 -22.59 8.82 10.07
CA GLY A 443 -21.35 8.13 9.75
C GLY A 443 -20.19 9.06 9.36
N ARG A 444 -18.97 8.56 9.56
CA ARG A 444 -17.71 9.15 9.07
C ARG A 444 -17.02 8.15 8.18
N PHE A 445 -16.89 8.49 6.91
CA PHE A 445 -16.52 7.58 5.84
C PHE A 445 -15.10 7.85 5.36
N LEU A 446 -14.28 6.82 5.30
CA LEU A 446 -12.96 6.83 4.66
C LEU A 446 -13.06 6.11 3.32
N VAL A 447 -12.92 6.83 2.21
CA VAL A 447 -12.86 6.24 0.88
C VAL A 447 -11.41 6.10 0.46
N PHE A 448 -11.00 4.88 0.14
CA PHE A 448 -9.64 4.57 -0.29
C PHE A 448 -9.60 4.12 -1.75
N SER A 449 -8.65 4.67 -2.49
CA SER A 449 -8.26 4.20 -3.82
C SER A 449 -6.76 4.36 -4.04
N GLU A 450 -6.15 3.48 -4.81
CA GLU A 450 -4.76 3.61 -5.27
C GLU A 450 -4.63 4.61 -6.42
N GLU A 451 -5.73 4.91 -7.13
CA GLU A 451 -5.77 5.77 -8.30
C GLU A 451 -6.51 7.09 -8.02
N GLN A 452 -5.90 8.20 -8.45
CA GLN A 452 -6.44 9.54 -8.24
C GLN A 452 -7.75 9.77 -9.03
N GLU A 453 -7.87 9.18 -10.20
CA GLU A 453 -9.03 9.32 -11.09
C GLU A 453 -10.32 8.83 -10.43
N SER A 454 -10.25 7.84 -9.56
CA SER A 454 -11.40 7.36 -8.79
C SER A 454 -12.02 8.48 -7.97
N PHE A 455 -11.19 9.34 -7.35
CA PHE A 455 -11.67 10.45 -6.53
C PHE A 455 -12.35 11.53 -7.37
N ASN A 456 -11.90 11.77 -8.60
CA ASN A 456 -12.54 12.71 -9.52
C ASN A 456 -13.97 12.24 -9.85
N ILE A 457 -14.13 10.93 -10.12
CA ILE A 457 -15.44 10.34 -10.42
C ILE A 457 -16.38 10.44 -9.19
N ILE A 458 -15.88 10.06 -8.01
CA ILE A 458 -16.67 10.07 -6.77
C ILE A 458 -17.01 11.50 -6.35
N SER A 459 -16.08 12.45 -6.51
CA SER A 459 -16.27 13.85 -6.13
C SER A 459 -17.48 14.48 -6.81
N ASN A 460 -17.67 14.25 -8.11
CA ASN A 460 -18.83 14.75 -8.84
C ASN A 460 -20.12 14.21 -8.23
N SER A 461 -20.19 12.92 -7.95
CA SER A 461 -21.37 12.31 -7.33
C SER A 461 -21.64 12.83 -5.91
N LEU A 462 -20.60 13.12 -5.12
CA LEU A 462 -20.75 13.69 -3.76
C LEU A 462 -21.24 15.14 -3.82
N ILE A 463 -20.75 15.94 -4.78
CA ILE A 463 -21.20 17.33 -5.02
C ILE A 463 -22.68 17.35 -5.40
N ASP A 464 -23.11 16.47 -6.31
CA ASP A 464 -24.51 16.37 -6.76
C ASP A 464 -25.48 16.00 -5.62
N HIS A 465 -24.96 15.44 -4.51
CA HIS A 465 -25.75 15.06 -3.33
C HIS A 465 -25.47 15.93 -2.09
N ASP A 466 -24.81 17.09 -2.25
CA ASP A 466 -24.45 18.04 -1.18
C ASP A 466 -23.66 17.40 -0.01
N ILE A 467 -22.83 16.38 -0.30
CA ILE A 467 -22.00 15.69 0.69
C ILE A 467 -20.63 16.33 0.75
N LEU A 468 -20.26 16.87 1.92
CA LEU A 468 -18.95 17.47 2.15
C LEU A 468 -17.86 16.40 2.25
N PHE A 469 -16.81 16.57 1.47
CA PHE A 469 -15.64 15.68 1.45
C PHE A 469 -14.34 16.46 1.42
N VAL A 470 -13.25 15.79 1.76
CA VAL A 470 -11.88 16.34 1.67
C VAL A 470 -10.89 15.24 1.29
N GLU A 471 -9.88 15.62 0.57
CA GLU A 471 -8.77 14.75 0.19
C GLU A 471 -7.52 15.05 1.02
N ILE A 472 -6.81 14.02 1.45
CA ILE A 472 -5.52 14.15 2.13
C ILE A 472 -4.43 14.34 1.09
N LYS A 473 -4.14 15.60 0.75
CA LYS A 473 -3.04 16.00 -0.15
C LYS A 473 -2.50 17.39 0.17
N GLY A 474 -1.28 17.64 -0.28
CA GLY A 474 -0.64 18.97 -0.19
C GLY A 474 0.19 19.19 1.06
N HIS A 475 0.28 20.43 1.52
CA HIS A 475 1.14 20.82 2.63
C HIS A 475 0.62 20.32 3.99
N ILE A 476 1.52 19.94 4.90
CA ILE A 476 1.22 19.37 6.23
C ILE A 476 0.15 20.15 6.99
N LYS A 477 0.23 21.48 7.01
CA LYS A 477 -0.77 22.32 7.71
C LYS A 477 -2.18 22.15 7.15
N ASN A 478 -2.34 21.96 5.84
CA ASN A 478 -3.63 21.72 5.23
C ASN A 478 -4.14 20.32 5.56
N ILE A 479 -3.24 19.34 5.58
CA ILE A 479 -3.57 17.97 5.98
C ILE A 479 -4.09 17.93 7.42
N GLU A 480 -3.40 18.58 8.36
CA GLU A 480 -3.82 18.66 9.77
C GLU A 480 -5.18 19.34 9.92
N LYS A 481 -5.41 20.45 9.22
CA LYS A 481 -6.71 21.15 9.22
C LYS A 481 -7.83 20.28 8.66
N ASN A 482 -7.59 19.58 7.55
CA ASN A 482 -8.54 18.69 6.92
C ASN A 482 -8.89 17.49 7.83
N LEU A 483 -7.88 16.93 8.50
CA LEU A 483 -8.07 15.86 9.48
C LEU A 483 -8.90 16.33 10.68
N GLU A 484 -8.70 17.57 11.14
CA GLU A 484 -9.47 18.14 12.23
C GLU A 484 -10.95 18.32 11.85
N TYR A 485 -11.24 18.82 10.66
CA TYR A 485 -12.61 18.93 10.16
C TYR A 485 -13.30 17.55 10.03
N TYR A 486 -12.55 16.52 9.64
CA TYR A 486 -13.07 15.16 9.60
C TYR A 486 -13.29 14.58 11.01
N ARG A 487 -12.36 14.79 11.95
CA ARG A 487 -12.47 14.31 13.34
C ARG A 487 -13.62 14.97 14.10
N THR A 488 -13.88 16.25 13.85
CA THR A 488 -14.99 16.98 14.46
C THR A 488 -16.35 16.69 13.81
N GLY A 489 -16.36 15.96 12.68
CA GLY A 489 -17.59 15.60 11.96
C GLY A 489 -18.14 16.72 11.07
N ILE A 490 -17.44 17.85 10.92
CA ILE A 490 -17.79 18.90 9.96
C ILE A 490 -17.77 18.35 8.54
N ILE A 491 -16.78 17.50 8.23
CA ILE A 491 -16.67 16.79 6.96
C ILE A 491 -16.94 15.30 7.20
N LYS A 492 -17.84 14.72 6.40
CA LYS A 492 -18.24 13.32 6.53
C LYS A 492 -17.34 12.35 5.79
N VAL A 493 -16.79 12.75 4.65
CA VAL A 493 -16.04 11.86 3.73
C VAL A 493 -14.61 12.32 3.60
N LEU A 494 -13.68 11.39 3.86
CA LEU A 494 -12.26 11.60 3.72
C LEU A 494 -11.72 10.71 2.59
N PHE A 495 -11.05 11.30 1.60
CA PHE A 495 -10.35 10.57 0.55
C PHE A 495 -8.90 10.33 0.93
N LEU A 496 -8.48 9.08 0.82
CA LEU A 496 -7.12 8.65 1.11
C LEU A 496 -6.56 7.83 -0.05
N ASN A 497 -5.42 8.26 -0.59
CA ASN A 497 -4.68 7.56 -1.65
C ASN A 497 -3.41 6.90 -1.08
N SER A 498 -2.98 5.78 -1.69
CA SER A 498 -1.73 5.09 -1.32
C SER A 498 -0.48 5.96 -1.50
N ASN A 499 -0.48 6.83 -2.51
CA ASN A 499 0.65 7.72 -2.83
C ASN A 499 0.78 8.90 -1.85
N THR A 500 -0.29 9.25 -1.14
CA THR A 500 -0.18 10.20 -0.04
C THR A 500 0.46 9.49 1.13
N SER A 501 1.59 10.01 1.61
CA SER A 501 2.37 9.50 2.76
C SER A 501 1.56 9.53 4.06
N ALA A 502 0.33 9.05 4.00
CA ALA A 502 -0.61 8.99 5.11
C ALA A 502 -0.28 7.84 6.09
N ALA A 503 0.95 7.28 6.00
CA ALA A 503 1.43 6.35 7.00
C ALA A 503 1.28 6.97 8.40
N GLY A 504 0.63 6.27 9.32
CA GLY A 504 0.50 6.67 10.71
C GLY A 504 -0.66 7.59 11.08
N ILE A 505 -1.41 8.18 10.14
CA ILE A 505 -2.57 9.03 10.47
C ILE A 505 -3.58 8.26 11.34
N ASN A 506 -4.02 8.88 12.44
CA ASN A 506 -5.03 8.33 13.33
C ASN A 506 -6.44 8.75 12.89
N LEU A 507 -7.26 7.75 12.54
CA LEU A 507 -8.63 7.90 12.05
C LEU A 507 -9.63 7.06 12.88
N GLN A 508 -9.42 6.92 14.18
CA GLN A 508 -10.26 6.11 15.09
C GLN A 508 -11.74 6.46 15.05
N GLY A 509 -12.08 7.70 14.72
CA GLY A 509 -13.47 8.14 14.60
C GLY A 509 -14.16 7.73 13.29
N THR A 510 -13.48 7.05 12.36
CA THR A 510 -14.11 6.54 11.13
C THR A 510 -15.09 5.43 11.47
N THR A 511 -16.32 5.51 10.98
CA THR A 511 -17.34 4.46 11.18
C THR A 511 -17.32 3.44 10.05
N ASP A 512 -16.98 3.89 8.84
CA ASP A 512 -17.04 3.09 7.62
C ASP A 512 -15.80 3.32 6.76
N ILE A 513 -15.17 2.24 6.28
CA ILE A 513 -14.12 2.28 5.27
C ILE A 513 -14.70 1.75 3.98
N ILE A 514 -14.52 2.47 2.89
CA ILE A 514 -14.95 2.07 1.55
C ILE A 514 -13.71 1.84 0.69
N LEU A 515 -13.46 0.59 0.33
CA LEU A 515 -12.37 0.18 -0.55
C LEU A 515 -12.89 0.15 -2.00
N TYR A 516 -12.44 1.09 -2.80
CA TYR A 516 -13.00 1.33 -4.13
C TYR A 516 -12.66 0.24 -5.16
N HIS A 517 -11.55 -0.43 -5.00
CA HIS A 517 -11.10 -1.55 -5.85
C HIS A 517 -10.37 -2.61 -5.03
N GLN A 518 -10.18 -3.79 -5.62
CA GLN A 518 -9.42 -4.87 -5.01
C GLN A 518 -7.93 -4.47 -4.86
N MET A 519 -7.34 -4.78 -3.71
CA MET A 519 -5.96 -4.48 -3.40
C MET A 519 -5.28 -5.64 -2.68
N SER A 520 -3.96 -5.50 -2.41
CA SER A 520 -3.24 -6.50 -1.64
C SER A 520 -3.70 -6.51 -0.17
N THR A 521 -3.73 -7.69 0.44
CA THR A 521 -4.09 -7.86 1.86
C THR A 521 -3.23 -6.98 2.79
N ASN A 522 -1.97 -6.74 2.43
CA ASN A 522 -1.09 -5.86 3.21
C ASN A 522 -1.56 -4.40 3.18
N ASN A 523 -1.95 -3.89 2.00
CA ASN A 523 -2.46 -2.53 1.86
C ASN A 523 -3.80 -2.40 2.59
N GLU A 524 -4.70 -3.35 2.42
CA GLU A 524 -5.99 -3.39 3.11
C GLU A 524 -5.82 -3.34 4.63
N ASN A 525 -4.99 -4.21 5.21
CA ASN A 525 -4.71 -4.23 6.64
C ASN A 525 -4.09 -2.92 7.15
N GLN A 526 -3.26 -2.25 6.36
CA GLN A 526 -2.72 -0.94 6.72
C GLN A 526 -3.80 0.15 6.75
N ILE A 527 -4.74 0.12 5.81
CA ILE A 527 -5.84 1.09 5.75
C ILE A 527 -6.80 0.87 6.91
N ILE A 528 -7.24 -0.37 7.10
CA ILE A 528 -8.12 -0.75 8.21
C ILE A 528 -7.48 -0.38 9.54
N GLY A 529 -6.19 -0.69 9.74
CA GLY A 529 -5.44 -0.37 10.95
C GLY A 529 -5.25 1.13 11.22
N ARG A 530 -5.66 2.03 10.31
CA ARG A 530 -5.73 3.48 10.59
C ARG A 530 -6.96 3.86 11.40
N ALA A 531 -8.07 3.20 11.16
CA ALA A 531 -9.32 3.37 11.87
C ALA A 531 -9.43 2.38 13.05
N ASN A 532 -9.03 1.12 12.82
CA ASN A 532 -9.08 0.05 13.81
C ASN A 532 -7.84 0.08 14.71
N ARG A 533 -7.83 1.01 15.66
CA ARG A 533 -6.72 1.24 16.60
C ARG A 533 -7.17 1.06 18.03
N ILE A 534 -6.21 0.78 18.88
CA ILE A 534 -6.37 0.76 20.34
C ILE A 534 -6.99 2.08 20.83
N GLY A 535 -8.02 1.99 21.66
CA GLY A 535 -8.79 3.15 22.15
C GLY A 535 -9.96 3.53 21.25
N ARG A 536 -10.27 2.71 20.22
CA ARG A 536 -11.53 2.80 19.48
C ARG A 536 -12.66 2.23 20.33
N ASP A 537 -13.80 2.89 20.34
CA ASP A 537 -14.99 2.53 21.14
C ASP A 537 -16.25 2.26 20.29
N ILE A 538 -16.13 2.38 18.97
CA ILE A 538 -17.24 2.18 18.01
C ILE A 538 -16.92 1.08 17.02
N ASP A 539 -17.92 0.36 16.53
CA ASP A 539 -17.76 -0.67 15.50
C ASP A 539 -17.28 -0.08 14.17
N LEU A 540 -16.60 -0.90 13.36
CA LEU A 540 -16.06 -0.54 12.07
C LEU A 540 -16.70 -1.37 10.97
N ASP A 541 -17.31 -0.72 10.00
CA ASP A 541 -17.81 -1.36 8.79
C ASP A 541 -16.81 -1.16 7.65
N VAL A 542 -16.45 -2.24 6.95
CA VAL A 542 -15.53 -2.22 5.81
C VAL A 542 -16.27 -2.69 4.56
N HIS A 543 -16.43 -1.80 3.61
CA HIS A 543 -17.17 -2.03 2.37
C HIS A 543 -16.20 -2.24 1.22
N HIS A 544 -16.28 -3.40 0.57
CA HIS A 544 -15.51 -3.76 -0.62
C HIS A 544 -16.39 -3.59 -1.86
N LEU A 545 -16.04 -2.67 -2.76
CA LEU A 545 -16.75 -2.46 -4.03
C LEU A 545 -16.12 -3.32 -5.12
N GLN A 546 -16.83 -4.36 -5.56
CA GLN A 546 -16.35 -5.35 -6.54
C GLN A 546 -17.10 -5.21 -7.87
#